data_f5ffb4420e49ab44f886ebfcfb43e8da
#
_entry.id   f5ffb4420e49ab44f886ebfcfb43e8da
#
_cell.length_a   1.000
_cell.length_b   1.000
_cell.length_c   1.000
_cell.angle_alpha   90.00
_cell.angle_beta   90.00
_cell.angle_gamma   90.00
#
_symmetry.space_group_name_H-M   'P 1'
#
loop_
_entity.id
_entity.type
_entity.pdbx_description
1 polymer ?
#
loop_
_entity_poly.entity_id
_entity_poly.type
_entity_poly.pdbx_seq_one_letter_code
_entity_poly.pdbx_strand_id
1 'polypeptide(L)'
;WLGDVYKRQEYILAPTVKWGVKPESFSFRTELFGPLLSVACIENLEEGIRLVNGLDYGLTSGLQSLDEKEQKLWKNSVMAGNLYINRGITGAIVNRQPFGGMKLSAFGGGIKAGGPNYCTCFLEITDKPDSRTDYRQSYAKAYQEEFSKPRDVNRLYGEQNLFRYLPLKNMILRLFPKDTDEEATMIAHAARICRTPLTISFGPTDDRSSRLAGLGCTLRKESLEDFLKELPEYERVRTCSPDIPDVMYERAAETNKYIATAPPVKQGRIELIHYIKEQSIAFEYHRYGSISEVPPCE
;
A
#
# COMPACT_ATOMS: atom_id res chain seq x y z
N TRP A 1 29.64 -15.75 -17.06
CA TRP A 1 29.99 -14.77 -16.01
C TRP A 1 31.50 -14.54 -16.07
N LEU A 2 31.94 -13.60 -16.84
CA LEU A 2 33.35 -13.19 -16.90
C LEU A 2 33.47 -11.81 -16.27
N GLY A 3 33.27 -11.75 -14.94
CA GLY A 3 33.74 -10.61 -14.18
C GLY A 3 35.24 -10.65 -14.11
N ASP A 4 35.87 -9.61 -14.60
CA ASP A 4 37.32 -9.46 -14.61
C ASP A 4 37.87 -9.62 -13.17
N VAL A 5 38.65 -10.63 -12.93
CA VAL A 5 39.22 -10.99 -11.61
C VAL A 5 40.03 -9.83 -11.02
N TYR A 6 40.62 -8.98 -11.87
CA TYR A 6 41.37 -7.80 -11.42
C TYR A 6 40.55 -6.74 -10.77
N LYS A 7 39.28 -6.55 -11.16
CA LYS A 7 38.39 -5.54 -10.58
C LYS A 7 37.83 -5.92 -9.20
N ARG A 8 37.89 -7.20 -8.84
CA ARG A 8 37.54 -7.64 -7.47
C ARG A 8 38.51 -7.13 -6.40
N GLN A 9 39.78 -6.91 -6.75
CA GLN A 9 40.77 -6.40 -5.79
C GLN A 9 40.62 -4.91 -5.51
N GLU A 10 39.92 -4.17 -6.40
CA GLU A 10 39.65 -2.74 -6.26
C GLU A 10 38.24 -2.44 -5.75
N TYR A 11 37.45 -3.47 -5.36
CA TYR A 11 36.04 -3.33 -4.98
C TYR A 11 35.14 -2.68 -6.06
N ILE A 12 35.58 -2.71 -7.31
CA ILE A 12 34.86 -2.18 -8.46
C ILE A 12 34.16 -3.33 -9.19
N LEU A 13 32.83 -3.24 -9.33
CA LEU A 13 32.03 -4.15 -10.14
C LEU A 13 31.61 -3.48 -11.43
N ALA A 14 31.99 -4.08 -12.57
CA ALA A 14 31.52 -3.58 -13.87
C ALA A 14 30.01 -3.76 -14.04
N PRO A 15 29.32 -2.82 -14.71
CA PRO A 15 27.92 -3.00 -15.09
C PRO A 15 27.72 -4.34 -15.81
N THR A 16 26.80 -5.13 -15.31
CA THR A 16 26.60 -6.52 -15.76
C THR A 16 25.14 -6.75 -16.12
N VAL A 17 24.89 -7.40 -17.25
CA VAL A 17 23.55 -7.85 -17.66
C VAL A 17 23.48 -9.37 -17.61
N LYS A 18 22.50 -9.89 -16.88
CA LYS A 18 22.22 -11.33 -16.79
C LYS A 18 20.96 -11.65 -17.57
N TRP A 19 21.10 -12.34 -18.68
CA TRP A 19 20.02 -12.73 -19.57
C TRP A 19 19.40 -14.08 -19.21
N GLY A 20 18.11 -14.25 -19.52
CA GLY A 20 17.38 -15.51 -19.33
C GLY A 20 17.25 -15.90 -17.86
N VAL A 21 17.10 -14.91 -17.00
CA VAL A 21 16.94 -15.15 -15.56
C VAL A 21 15.60 -15.84 -15.31
N LYS A 22 15.63 -16.91 -14.52
CA LYS A 22 14.43 -17.64 -14.12
C LYS A 22 13.84 -17.06 -12.84
N PRO A 23 12.50 -17.13 -12.65
CA PRO A 23 11.83 -16.57 -11.46
C PRO A 23 12.31 -17.13 -10.12
N GLU A 24 12.87 -18.36 -10.12
CA GLU A 24 13.39 -19.01 -8.91
C GLU A 24 14.82 -18.59 -8.56
N SER A 25 15.51 -17.91 -9.48
CA SER A 25 16.92 -17.57 -9.30
C SER A 25 17.11 -16.48 -8.25
N PHE A 26 18.24 -16.57 -7.54
CA PHE A 26 18.63 -15.59 -6.53
C PHE A 26 18.61 -14.16 -7.08
N SER A 27 19.18 -13.93 -8.29
CA SER A 27 19.26 -12.61 -8.90
C SER A 27 17.92 -12.06 -9.42
N PHE A 28 16.86 -12.88 -9.48
CA PHE A 28 15.50 -12.42 -9.76
C PHE A 28 14.80 -11.94 -8.49
N ARG A 29 15.04 -12.62 -7.36
CA ARG A 29 14.33 -12.39 -6.10
C ARG A 29 15.01 -11.44 -5.14
N THR A 30 16.31 -11.18 -5.34
CA THR A 30 17.14 -10.41 -4.41
C THR A 30 17.54 -9.06 -5.03
N GLU A 31 17.26 -7.99 -4.31
CA GLU A 31 17.77 -6.66 -4.62
C GLU A 31 19.24 -6.57 -4.22
N LEU A 32 20.14 -6.39 -5.20
CA LEU A 32 21.58 -6.51 -4.96
C LEU A 32 22.29 -5.17 -4.71
N PHE A 33 21.61 -4.05 -4.80
CA PHE A 33 22.16 -2.69 -4.66
C PHE A 33 23.48 -2.48 -5.41
N GLY A 34 23.57 -3.00 -6.65
CA GLY A 34 24.75 -2.95 -7.48
C GLY A 34 24.42 -2.84 -8.97
N PRO A 35 25.42 -2.66 -9.83
CA PRO A 35 25.23 -2.45 -11.25
C PRO A 35 24.91 -3.77 -11.99
N LEU A 36 23.92 -4.52 -11.54
CA LEU A 36 23.42 -5.75 -12.15
C LEU A 36 22.00 -5.56 -12.67
N LEU A 37 21.79 -5.82 -13.96
CA LEU A 37 20.48 -5.92 -14.57
C LEU A 37 20.14 -7.40 -14.84
N SER A 38 19.07 -7.89 -14.23
CA SER A 38 18.52 -9.21 -14.51
C SER A 38 17.39 -9.08 -15.55
N VAL A 39 17.48 -9.86 -16.63
CA VAL A 39 16.49 -9.87 -17.73
C VAL A 39 15.84 -11.24 -17.80
N ALA A 40 14.52 -11.28 -17.60
CA ALA A 40 13.67 -12.47 -17.76
C ALA A 40 12.79 -12.29 -19.01
N CYS A 41 12.59 -13.37 -19.78
CA CYS A 41 11.65 -13.40 -20.88
C CYS A 41 10.30 -13.89 -20.35
N ILE A 42 9.23 -13.29 -20.83
CA ILE A 42 7.84 -13.62 -20.50
C ILE A 42 7.06 -13.88 -21.78
N GLU A 43 6.00 -14.68 -21.70
CA GLU A 43 5.16 -14.98 -22.86
C GLU A 43 4.14 -13.87 -23.13
N ASN A 44 3.67 -13.22 -22.07
CA ASN A 44 2.66 -12.16 -22.14
C ASN A 44 2.75 -11.22 -20.92
N LEU A 45 2.01 -10.11 -20.98
CA LEU A 45 2.02 -9.10 -19.93
C LEU A 45 1.45 -9.62 -18.60
N GLU A 46 0.45 -10.49 -18.65
CA GLU A 46 -0.19 -11.08 -17.46
C GLU A 46 0.81 -11.91 -16.66
N GLU A 47 1.66 -12.68 -17.36
CA GLU A 47 2.76 -13.39 -16.73
C GLU A 47 3.75 -12.42 -16.06
N GLY A 48 4.15 -11.37 -16.76
CA GLY A 48 5.04 -10.34 -16.23
C GLY A 48 4.48 -9.68 -14.96
N ILE A 49 3.19 -9.32 -14.98
CA ILE A 49 2.49 -8.77 -13.81
C ILE A 49 2.49 -9.76 -12.65
N ARG A 50 2.20 -11.03 -12.90
CA ARG A 50 2.20 -12.08 -11.87
C ARG A 50 3.58 -12.24 -11.23
N LEU A 51 4.63 -12.26 -12.03
CA LEU A 51 6.02 -12.38 -11.56
C LEU A 51 6.45 -11.17 -10.73
N VAL A 52 6.19 -9.96 -11.19
CA VAL A 52 6.49 -8.71 -10.46
C VAL A 52 5.70 -8.65 -9.14
N ASN A 53 4.43 -9.02 -9.18
CA ASN A 53 3.61 -9.06 -7.97
C ASN A 53 4.01 -10.15 -6.97
N GLY A 54 4.67 -11.19 -7.43
CA GLY A 54 5.20 -12.27 -6.59
C GLY A 54 6.49 -11.93 -5.85
N LEU A 55 7.10 -10.76 -6.13
CA LEU A 55 8.27 -10.28 -5.38
C LEU A 55 7.86 -9.65 -4.06
N ASP A 56 8.75 -9.72 -3.07
CA ASP A 56 8.51 -9.17 -1.73
C ASP A 56 8.57 -7.64 -1.69
N TYR A 57 9.22 -7.02 -2.66
CA TYR A 57 9.40 -5.58 -2.78
C TYR A 57 8.44 -4.97 -3.80
N GLY A 58 8.11 -3.70 -3.63
CA GLY A 58 7.22 -2.97 -4.52
C GLY A 58 7.42 -1.45 -4.41
N LEU A 59 8.65 -0.97 -4.67
CA LEU A 59 8.92 0.47 -4.64
C LEU A 59 8.51 1.11 -5.95
N THR A 60 9.16 0.73 -7.05
CA THR A 60 8.89 1.27 -8.39
C THR A 60 8.66 0.14 -9.38
N SER A 61 7.81 0.40 -10.38
CA SER A 61 7.65 -0.48 -11.53
C SER A 61 7.35 0.34 -12.77
N GLY A 62 7.77 -0.12 -13.95
CA GLY A 62 7.58 0.59 -15.20
C GLY A 62 7.05 -0.29 -16.33
N LEU A 63 6.28 0.29 -17.22
CA LEU A 63 5.80 -0.31 -18.46
C LEU A 63 6.21 0.57 -19.65
N GLN A 64 6.77 -0.05 -20.68
CA GLN A 64 6.98 0.56 -21.97
C GLN A 64 6.03 -0.09 -22.97
N SER A 65 4.92 0.56 -23.27
CA SER A 65 3.92 0.06 -24.22
C SER A 65 3.11 1.22 -24.81
N LEU A 66 2.71 1.08 -26.07
CA LEU A 66 1.80 1.99 -26.75
C LEU A 66 0.35 1.46 -26.80
N ASP A 67 0.13 0.22 -26.35
CA ASP A 67 -1.20 -0.37 -26.29
C ASP A 67 -1.91 0.09 -25.01
N GLU A 68 -3.00 0.83 -25.16
CA GLU A 68 -3.80 1.35 -24.05
C GLU A 68 -4.41 0.23 -23.19
N LYS A 69 -4.69 -0.96 -23.78
CA LYS A 69 -5.21 -2.11 -23.03
C LYS A 69 -4.16 -2.68 -22.11
N GLU A 70 -2.93 -2.80 -22.60
CA GLU A 70 -1.78 -3.22 -21.79
C GLU A 70 -1.50 -2.21 -20.66
N GLN A 71 -1.50 -0.91 -20.99
CA GLN A 71 -1.32 0.15 -20.00
C GLN A 71 -2.40 0.10 -18.91
N LYS A 72 -3.67 -0.08 -19.30
CA LYS A 72 -4.80 -0.18 -18.36
C LYS A 72 -4.70 -1.43 -17.50
N LEU A 73 -4.40 -2.59 -18.09
CA LEU A 73 -4.22 -3.85 -17.38
C LEU A 73 -3.09 -3.72 -16.35
N TRP A 74 -1.93 -3.27 -16.80
CA TRP A 74 -0.75 -3.14 -15.95
C TRP A 74 -0.96 -2.13 -14.81
N LYS A 75 -1.46 -0.94 -15.12
CA LYS A 75 -1.78 0.10 -14.16
C LYS A 75 -2.69 -0.40 -13.03
N ASN A 76 -3.68 -1.24 -13.38
CA ASN A 76 -4.66 -1.72 -12.41
C ASN A 76 -4.25 -2.98 -11.65
N SER A 77 -3.18 -3.65 -12.08
CA SER A 77 -2.78 -4.96 -11.54
C SER A 77 -1.46 -4.94 -10.78
N VAL A 78 -0.54 -4.03 -11.11
CA VAL A 78 0.81 -4.04 -10.49
C VAL A 78 0.79 -3.44 -9.09
N MET A 79 1.37 -4.19 -8.15
CA MET A 79 1.46 -3.87 -6.72
C MET A 79 2.81 -3.24 -6.38
N ALA A 80 3.05 -2.03 -6.87
CA ALA A 80 4.17 -1.18 -6.49
C ALA A 80 3.69 0.24 -6.15
N GLY A 81 4.43 0.93 -5.32
CA GLY A 81 4.04 2.25 -4.84
C GLY A 81 4.08 3.32 -5.92
N ASN A 82 5.10 3.31 -6.77
CA ASN A 82 5.26 4.23 -7.87
C ASN A 82 5.28 3.50 -9.20
N LEU A 83 4.32 3.80 -10.06
CA LEU A 83 4.17 3.24 -11.39
C LEU A 83 4.55 4.27 -12.45
N TYR A 84 5.28 3.80 -13.49
CA TYR A 84 5.75 4.66 -14.56
C TYR A 84 5.40 4.06 -15.92
N ILE A 85 4.76 4.84 -16.78
CA ILE A 85 4.39 4.41 -18.14
C ILE A 85 5.15 5.26 -19.15
N ASN A 86 5.88 4.60 -20.05
CA ASN A 86 6.63 5.19 -21.15
C ASN A 86 7.71 6.19 -20.71
N ARG A 87 8.23 6.02 -19.51
CA ARG A 87 9.34 6.81 -18.96
C ARG A 87 10.26 5.96 -18.09
N GLY A 88 11.39 6.52 -17.66
CA GLY A 88 12.27 5.89 -16.68
C GLY A 88 11.61 5.72 -15.32
N ILE A 89 12.00 4.69 -14.59
CA ILE A 89 11.44 4.36 -13.26
C ILE A 89 12.14 5.06 -12.10
N THR A 90 13.03 5.99 -12.39
CA THR A 90 13.80 6.77 -11.43
C THR A 90 13.42 8.25 -11.50
N GLY A 91 13.86 9.05 -10.52
CA GLY A 91 13.70 10.50 -10.57
C GLY A 91 12.28 10.97 -10.24
N ALA A 92 11.69 10.44 -9.18
CA ALA A 92 10.45 11.01 -8.65
C ALA A 92 10.64 12.48 -8.26
N ILE A 93 9.69 13.33 -8.68
CA ILE A 93 9.75 14.78 -8.46
C ILE A 93 8.72 15.14 -7.40
N VAL A 94 9.15 15.92 -6.41
CA VAL A 94 8.27 16.45 -5.34
C VAL A 94 7.04 17.13 -5.94
N ASN A 95 5.89 16.89 -5.34
CA ASN A 95 4.55 17.30 -5.78
C ASN A 95 4.04 16.65 -7.08
N ARG A 96 4.87 16.01 -7.89
CA ARG A 96 4.41 15.28 -9.08
C ARG A 96 4.16 13.81 -8.77
N GLN A 97 5.17 13.15 -8.19
CA GLN A 97 5.12 11.74 -7.83
C GLN A 97 5.44 11.59 -6.34
N PRO A 98 4.47 11.73 -5.42
CA PRO A 98 4.68 11.33 -4.03
C PRO A 98 5.32 9.95 -3.97
N PHE A 99 6.42 9.82 -3.23
CA PHE A 99 7.31 8.67 -3.32
C PHE A 99 7.24 7.78 -2.09
N GLY A 100 7.06 6.49 -2.31
CA GLY A 100 7.01 5.46 -1.28
C GLY A 100 6.52 4.14 -1.85
N GLY A 101 6.96 3.04 -1.25
CA GLY A 101 6.69 1.68 -1.73
C GLY A 101 5.42 1.05 -1.19
N MET A 102 5.24 -0.20 -1.59
CA MET A 102 4.30 -1.18 -1.04
C MET A 102 5.09 -2.41 -0.58
N LYS A 103 4.45 -3.35 0.11
CA LYS A 103 5.05 -4.58 0.63
C LYS A 103 6.28 -4.25 1.52
N LEU A 104 7.41 -4.95 1.39
CA LEU A 104 8.64 -4.65 2.15
C LEU A 104 9.33 -3.34 1.74
N SER A 105 8.89 -2.68 0.68
CA SER A 105 9.34 -1.34 0.30
C SER A 105 8.54 -0.22 0.97
N ALA A 106 7.66 -0.55 1.91
CA ALA A 106 6.93 0.41 2.73
C ALA A 106 7.35 0.30 4.19
N PHE A 107 7.30 1.41 4.91
CA PHE A 107 7.46 1.46 6.35
C PHE A 107 6.16 2.01 6.99
N GLY A 108 5.76 1.45 8.12
CA GLY A 108 4.54 1.86 8.81
C GLY A 108 3.29 1.73 7.94
N GLY A 109 2.46 2.75 7.91
CA GLY A 109 1.22 2.81 7.12
C GLY A 109 1.40 2.90 5.61
N GLY A 110 2.64 3.02 5.11
CA GLY A 110 2.93 3.15 3.69
C GLY A 110 2.55 4.52 3.11
N ILE A 111 2.53 5.56 3.93
CA ILE A 111 2.24 6.94 3.50
C ILE A 111 3.45 7.49 2.74
N LYS A 112 3.19 8.15 1.62
CA LYS A 112 4.22 8.59 0.69
C LYS A 112 4.82 9.94 1.07
N ALA A 113 6.15 10.03 1.00
CA ALA A 113 6.87 11.30 1.12
C ALA A 113 6.42 12.28 0.03
N GLY A 114 6.16 13.53 0.42
CA GLY A 114 5.63 14.56 -0.48
C GLY A 114 4.16 14.37 -0.89
N GLY A 115 3.47 13.39 -0.30
CA GLY A 115 2.05 13.14 -0.51
C GLY A 115 1.15 13.95 0.43
N PRO A 116 -0.16 13.99 0.15
CA PRO A 116 -1.12 14.82 0.90
C PRO A 116 -1.33 14.36 2.34
N ASN A 117 -0.93 13.13 2.67
CA ASN A 117 -1.08 12.55 4.01
C ASN A 117 0.23 12.52 4.81
N TYR A 118 1.36 12.96 4.24
CA TYR A 118 2.66 12.77 4.88
C TYR A 118 2.77 13.42 6.25
N CYS A 119 2.20 14.61 6.44
CA CYS A 119 2.21 15.29 7.73
C CYS A 119 1.48 14.54 8.84
N THR A 120 0.52 13.67 8.51
CA THR A 120 -0.21 12.90 9.53
C THR A 120 0.66 11.90 10.28
N CYS A 121 1.81 11.51 9.70
CA CYS A 121 2.78 10.61 10.36
C CYS A 121 3.45 11.24 11.59
N PHE A 122 3.37 12.54 11.75
CA PHE A 122 4.02 13.31 12.83
C PHE A 122 3.02 13.89 13.83
N LEU A 123 1.75 13.48 13.74
CA LEU A 123 0.68 14.04 14.54
C LEU A 123 -0.04 12.95 15.32
N GLU A 124 -0.33 13.23 16.56
CA GLU A 124 -1.35 12.50 17.33
C GLU A 124 -2.68 13.24 17.16
N ILE A 125 -3.64 12.54 16.60
CA ILE A 125 -4.94 13.12 16.25
C ILE A 125 -6.03 12.42 17.04
N THR A 126 -6.81 13.20 17.78
CA THR A 126 -7.96 12.71 18.55
C THR A 126 -9.16 13.62 18.32
N ASP A 127 -10.35 13.07 18.51
CA ASP A 127 -11.56 13.88 18.52
C ASP A 127 -11.61 14.81 19.75
N LYS A 128 -12.20 16.00 19.56
CA LYS A 128 -12.52 16.84 20.71
C LYS A 128 -13.61 16.14 21.55
N PRO A 129 -13.58 16.23 22.89
CA PRO A 129 -14.53 15.56 23.77
C PRO A 129 -16.01 15.85 23.41
N ASP A 130 -16.30 17.08 22.97
CA ASP A 130 -17.64 17.53 22.61
C ASP A 130 -17.95 17.44 21.11
N SER A 131 -17.16 16.68 20.35
CA SER A 131 -17.36 16.54 18.90
C SER A 131 -18.72 15.92 18.59
N ARG A 132 -19.58 16.71 17.93
CA ARG A 132 -20.90 16.28 17.43
C ARG A 132 -20.86 15.77 15.99
N THR A 133 -19.66 15.53 15.44
CA THR A 133 -19.48 15.06 14.07
C THR A 133 -20.15 13.69 13.91
N ASP A 134 -21.07 13.58 12.97
CA ASP A 134 -21.57 12.29 12.51
C ASP A 134 -20.48 11.62 11.67
N TYR A 135 -19.83 10.61 12.23
CA TYR A 135 -18.73 9.90 11.57
C TYR A 135 -19.17 9.22 10.27
N ARG A 136 -20.42 8.74 10.17
CA ARG A 136 -20.92 8.06 8.97
C ARG A 136 -20.97 9.01 7.79
N GLN A 137 -21.52 10.19 8.02
CA GLN A 137 -21.57 11.24 7.01
C GLN A 137 -20.17 11.77 6.67
N SER A 138 -19.33 11.96 7.68
CA SER A 138 -17.95 12.43 7.52
C SER A 138 -17.12 11.45 6.69
N TYR A 139 -17.22 10.13 6.95
CA TYR A 139 -16.50 9.10 6.21
C TYR A 139 -16.97 9.00 4.76
N ALA A 140 -18.29 8.99 4.54
CA ALA A 140 -18.86 8.95 3.18
C ALA A 140 -18.41 10.15 2.35
N LYS A 141 -18.47 11.36 2.93
CA LYS A 141 -18.04 12.60 2.29
C LYS A 141 -16.54 12.56 1.95
N ALA A 142 -15.69 12.22 2.92
CA ALA A 142 -14.25 12.16 2.72
C ALA A 142 -13.88 11.14 1.65
N TYR A 143 -14.51 9.97 1.64
CA TYR A 143 -14.27 8.96 0.62
C TYR A 143 -14.64 9.47 -0.78
N GLN A 144 -15.81 10.07 -0.93
CA GLN A 144 -16.29 10.59 -2.21
C GLN A 144 -15.42 11.74 -2.73
N GLU A 145 -15.02 12.66 -1.87
CA GLU A 145 -14.31 13.89 -2.25
C GLU A 145 -12.81 13.65 -2.43
N GLU A 146 -12.20 12.70 -1.67
CA GLU A 146 -10.76 12.53 -1.64
C GLU A 146 -10.30 11.15 -2.14
N PHE A 147 -10.86 10.05 -1.62
CA PHE A 147 -10.24 8.74 -1.73
C PHE A 147 -10.73 7.88 -2.88
N SER A 148 -11.90 8.19 -3.45
CA SER A 148 -12.54 7.35 -4.47
C SER A 148 -12.00 7.53 -5.88
N LYS A 149 -11.28 8.61 -6.17
CA LYS A 149 -10.86 8.98 -7.52
C LYS A 149 -9.37 9.31 -7.58
N PRO A 150 -8.68 8.88 -8.65
CA PRO A 150 -7.34 9.38 -8.91
C PRO A 150 -7.36 10.89 -9.15
N ARG A 151 -6.27 11.56 -8.77
CA ARG A 151 -6.11 13.00 -8.93
C ARG A 151 -4.78 13.33 -9.57
N ASP A 152 -4.79 14.21 -10.57
CA ASP A 152 -3.61 14.90 -11.07
C ASP A 152 -3.71 16.36 -10.66
N VAL A 153 -2.93 16.76 -9.66
CA VAL A 153 -2.94 18.14 -9.14
C VAL A 153 -2.07 19.08 -9.96
N ASN A 154 -1.12 18.54 -10.72
CA ASN A 154 -0.15 19.35 -11.47
C ASN A 154 -0.63 19.69 -12.89
N ARG A 155 -1.37 18.78 -13.51
CA ARG A 155 -1.92 18.93 -14.87
C ARG A 155 -0.88 19.41 -15.89
N LEU A 156 0.29 18.77 -15.88
CA LEU A 156 1.38 19.11 -16.78
C LEU A 156 1.05 18.67 -18.20
N TYR A 157 1.39 19.52 -19.17
CA TYR A 157 1.22 19.19 -20.58
C TYR A 157 2.25 18.14 -21.01
N GLY A 158 1.81 17.04 -21.60
CA GLY A 158 2.67 15.93 -22.01
C GLY A 158 2.96 14.87 -20.94
N GLU A 159 2.55 15.11 -19.69
CA GLU A 159 2.76 14.20 -18.57
C GLU A 159 1.50 14.16 -17.70
N GLN A 160 1.09 12.97 -17.30
CA GLN A 160 0.01 12.78 -16.33
C GLN A 160 0.58 12.20 -15.04
N ASN A 161 0.31 12.85 -13.90
CA ASN A 161 0.78 12.45 -12.58
C ASN A 161 -0.42 12.13 -11.68
N LEU A 162 -0.88 10.90 -11.71
CA LEU A 162 -2.01 10.47 -10.90
C LEU A 162 -1.56 10.05 -9.51
N PHE A 163 -2.28 10.52 -8.51
CA PHE A 163 -2.22 10.01 -7.16
C PHE A 163 -3.56 9.37 -6.82
N ARG A 164 -3.54 8.11 -6.36
CA ARG A 164 -4.73 7.35 -6.03
C ARG A 164 -4.59 6.53 -4.76
N TYR A 165 -5.72 6.09 -4.28
CA TYR A 165 -5.82 5.21 -3.12
C TYR A 165 -6.39 3.85 -3.53
N LEU A 166 -5.81 2.80 -2.99
CA LEU A 166 -6.24 1.41 -3.20
C LEU A 166 -6.69 0.82 -1.86
N PRO A 167 -7.72 -0.03 -1.84
CA PRO A 167 -8.07 -0.76 -0.62
C PRO A 167 -6.94 -1.68 -0.18
N LEU A 168 -6.88 -2.00 1.09
CA LEU A 168 -6.07 -3.10 1.58
C LEU A 168 -6.66 -4.43 1.11
N LYS A 169 -5.81 -5.44 0.92
CA LYS A 169 -6.25 -6.80 0.58
C LYS A 169 -7.13 -7.39 1.68
N ASN A 170 -6.72 -7.20 2.93
CA ASN A 170 -7.43 -7.59 4.13
C ASN A 170 -6.87 -6.84 5.34
N MET A 171 -7.67 -6.75 6.40
CA MET A 171 -7.29 -6.14 7.68
C MET A 171 -7.89 -6.95 8.83
N ILE A 172 -7.20 -6.99 9.96
CA ILE A 172 -7.75 -7.52 11.20
C ILE A 172 -7.76 -6.45 12.30
N LEU A 173 -8.91 -6.27 12.95
CA LEU A 173 -9.06 -5.48 14.16
C LEU A 173 -8.96 -6.41 15.36
N ARG A 174 -7.97 -6.20 16.24
CA ARG A 174 -7.94 -6.89 17.53
C ARG A 174 -8.54 -5.99 18.61
N LEU A 175 -9.61 -6.46 19.23
CA LEU A 175 -10.28 -5.79 20.34
C LEU A 175 -9.82 -6.36 21.69
N PHE A 176 -9.69 -5.46 22.65
CA PHE A 176 -9.38 -5.76 24.03
C PHE A 176 -10.60 -5.42 24.94
N PRO A 177 -10.64 -5.90 26.19
CA PRO A 177 -11.77 -5.67 27.09
C PRO A 177 -12.12 -4.20 27.33
N LYS A 178 -11.14 -3.29 27.21
CA LYS A 178 -11.32 -1.82 27.36
C LYS A 178 -11.93 -1.14 26.15
N ASP A 179 -11.84 -1.77 24.98
CA ASP A 179 -12.31 -1.16 23.72
C ASP A 179 -13.84 -1.21 23.67
N THR A 180 -14.44 -0.18 23.10
CA THR A 180 -15.89 -0.02 23.03
C THR A 180 -16.49 -0.60 21.76
N ASP A 181 -17.76 -0.95 21.79
CA ASP A 181 -18.52 -1.38 20.59
C ASP A 181 -18.69 -0.22 19.60
N GLU A 182 -18.66 1.04 20.07
CA GLU A 182 -18.70 2.22 19.19
C GLU A 182 -17.43 2.32 18.36
N GLU A 183 -16.24 2.18 18.97
CA GLU A 183 -14.96 2.17 18.26
C GLU A 183 -14.90 1.05 17.22
N ALA A 184 -15.32 -0.17 17.59
CA ALA A 184 -15.39 -1.29 16.66
C ALA A 184 -16.32 -0.99 15.48
N THR A 185 -17.46 -0.33 15.76
CA THR A 185 -18.44 0.05 14.73
C THR A 185 -17.90 1.14 13.80
N MET A 186 -17.20 2.14 14.32
CA MET A 186 -16.54 3.17 13.52
C MET A 186 -15.51 2.57 12.58
N ILE A 187 -14.65 1.68 13.09
CA ILE A 187 -13.62 0.98 12.32
C ILE A 187 -14.24 0.10 11.22
N ALA A 188 -15.26 -0.68 11.56
CA ALA A 188 -15.96 -1.51 10.59
C ALA A 188 -16.62 -0.68 9.47
N HIS A 189 -17.20 0.46 9.82
CA HIS A 189 -17.80 1.37 8.86
C HIS A 189 -16.74 2.00 7.92
N ALA A 190 -15.60 2.43 8.46
CA ALA A 190 -14.49 2.96 7.69
C ALA A 190 -13.91 1.90 6.71
N ALA A 191 -13.68 0.67 7.19
CA ALA A 191 -13.21 -0.44 6.36
C ALA A 191 -14.18 -0.72 5.20
N ARG A 192 -15.48 -0.76 5.47
CA ARG A 192 -16.52 -0.98 4.47
C ARG A 192 -16.55 0.13 3.41
N ILE A 193 -16.47 1.39 3.80
CA ILE A 193 -16.42 2.53 2.86
C ILE A 193 -15.17 2.44 1.97
N CYS A 194 -14.02 2.09 2.54
CA CYS A 194 -12.77 1.91 1.82
C CYS A 194 -12.70 0.59 1.03
N ARG A 195 -13.73 -0.26 1.08
CA ARG A 195 -13.79 -1.57 0.44
C ARG A 195 -12.66 -2.50 0.90
N THR A 196 -12.20 -2.35 2.13
CA THR A 196 -11.18 -3.18 2.75
C THR A 196 -11.86 -4.29 3.55
N PRO A 197 -11.66 -5.57 3.21
CA PRO A 197 -12.18 -6.69 3.98
C PRO A 197 -11.65 -6.65 5.41
N LEU A 198 -12.56 -6.70 6.41
CA LEU A 198 -12.22 -6.62 7.82
C LEU A 198 -12.62 -7.89 8.55
N THR A 199 -11.69 -8.43 9.32
CA THR A 199 -11.95 -9.42 10.38
C THR A 199 -11.85 -8.72 11.74
N ILE A 200 -12.78 -8.98 12.64
CA ILE A 200 -12.76 -8.48 14.02
C ILE A 200 -12.47 -9.65 14.94
N SER A 201 -11.37 -9.58 15.66
CA SER A 201 -10.88 -10.58 16.61
C SER A 201 -11.01 -10.07 18.05
N PHE A 202 -11.46 -10.90 18.97
CA PHE A 202 -11.60 -10.59 20.39
C PHE A 202 -11.41 -11.84 21.24
N GLY A 203 -11.21 -11.65 22.55
CA GLY A 203 -10.87 -12.71 23.48
C GLY A 203 -11.93 -13.80 23.63
N PRO A 204 -11.56 -15.03 24.05
CA PRO A 204 -12.48 -16.17 24.13
C PRO A 204 -13.61 -15.98 25.18
N THR A 205 -13.41 -15.13 26.16
CA THR A 205 -14.43 -14.79 27.20
C THR A 205 -15.27 -13.57 26.85
N ASP A 206 -14.96 -12.88 25.73
CA ASP A 206 -15.68 -11.70 25.31
C ASP A 206 -17.07 -12.07 24.74
N ASP A 207 -18.11 -11.33 25.11
CA ASP A 207 -19.50 -11.62 24.77
C ASP A 207 -20.06 -10.73 23.64
N ARG A 208 -19.20 -9.87 23.03
CA ARG A 208 -19.66 -8.87 22.05
C ARG A 208 -20.03 -9.44 20.65
N SER A 209 -19.94 -10.76 20.45
CA SER A 209 -20.28 -11.39 19.16
C SER A 209 -21.67 -11.03 18.64
N SER A 210 -22.69 -11.06 19.52
CA SER A 210 -24.07 -10.72 19.14
C SER A 210 -24.24 -9.23 18.82
N ARG A 211 -23.53 -8.37 19.56
CA ARG A 211 -23.59 -6.91 19.36
C ARG A 211 -22.91 -6.46 18.06
N LEU A 212 -21.86 -7.16 17.66
CA LEU A 212 -21.09 -6.86 16.44
C LEU A 212 -21.57 -7.62 15.20
N ALA A 213 -22.46 -8.59 15.33
CA ALA A 213 -22.91 -9.45 14.22
C ALA A 213 -23.49 -8.68 13.01
N GLY A 214 -24.11 -7.51 13.26
CA GLY A 214 -24.69 -6.66 12.22
C GLY A 214 -23.71 -5.83 11.39
N LEU A 215 -22.41 -5.85 11.70
CA LEU A 215 -21.42 -5.00 11.03
C LEU A 215 -21.00 -5.46 9.65
N GLY A 216 -21.35 -6.70 9.25
CA GLY A 216 -20.97 -7.27 7.95
C GLY A 216 -19.49 -7.64 7.84
N CYS A 217 -18.82 -7.87 8.98
CA CYS A 217 -17.44 -8.31 9.10
C CYS A 217 -17.36 -9.76 9.55
N THR A 218 -16.24 -10.41 9.26
CA THR A 218 -15.93 -11.73 9.86
C THR A 218 -15.60 -11.52 11.34
N LEU A 219 -16.28 -12.26 12.22
CA LEU A 219 -16.01 -12.22 13.67
C LEU A 219 -15.25 -13.47 14.10
N ARG A 220 -14.20 -13.28 14.91
CA ARG A 220 -13.36 -14.35 15.44
C ARG A 220 -13.23 -14.22 16.95
N LYS A 221 -13.56 -15.30 17.64
CA LYS A 221 -13.39 -15.45 19.07
C LYS A 221 -12.19 -16.35 19.31
N GLU A 222 -11.05 -15.77 19.71
CA GLU A 222 -9.79 -16.46 19.76
C GLU A 222 -8.85 -15.95 20.85
N SER A 223 -7.92 -16.78 21.31
CA SER A 223 -6.87 -16.38 22.23
C SER A 223 -5.90 -15.37 21.58
N LEU A 224 -5.10 -14.68 22.40
CA LEU A 224 -4.03 -13.82 21.86
C LEU A 224 -2.98 -14.65 21.11
N GLU A 225 -2.68 -15.85 21.61
CA GLU A 225 -1.71 -16.76 20.96
C GLU A 225 -2.16 -17.18 19.56
N ASP A 226 -3.44 -17.54 19.38
CA ASP A 226 -3.97 -17.93 18.07
C ASP A 226 -4.04 -16.72 17.12
N PHE A 227 -4.42 -15.55 17.63
CA PHE A 227 -4.34 -14.31 16.87
C PHE A 227 -2.93 -14.02 16.34
N LEU A 228 -1.89 -14.20 17.19
CA LEU A 228 -0.50 -13.95 16.79
C LEU A 228 0.00 -14.94 15.72
N LYS A 229 -0.50 -16.18 15.70
CA LYS A 229 -0.19 -17.15 14.63
C LYS A 229 -0.70 -16.68 13.27
N GLU A 230 -1.88 -16.09 13.23
CA GLU A 230 -2.54 -15.66 12.00
C GLU A 230 -2.23 -14.22 11.58
N LEU A 231 -1.66 -13.41 12.48
CA LEU A 231 -1.31 -12.01 12.20
C LEU A 231 -0.57 -11.83 10.86
N PRO A 232 0.36 -12.70 10.43
CA PRO A 232 1.08 -12.57 9.16
C PRO A 232 0.21 -12.65 7.91
N GLU A 233 -0.98 -13.24 7.99
CA GLU A 233 -1.90 -13.42 6.86
C GLU A 233 -2.62 -12.12 6.47
N TYR A 234 -2.59 -11.12 7.36
CA TYR A 234 -3.22 -9.84 7.14
C TYR A 234 -2.25 -8.79 6.62
N GLU A 235 -2.74 -7.94 5.73
CA GLU A 235 -1.92 -6.84 5.20
C GLU A 235 -1.70 -5.76 6.26
N ARG A 236 -2.69 -5.54 7.15
CA ARG A 236 -2.60 -4.57 8.25
C ARG A 236 -3.36 -5.06 9.48
N VAL A 237 -2.81 -4.76 10.64
CA VAL A 237 -3.47 -4.93 11.93
C VAL A 237 -4.01 -3.57 12.40
N ARG A 238 -5.16 -3.56 13.02
CA ARG A 238 -5.78 -2.38 13.65
C ARG A 238 -6.05 -2.67 15.13
N THR A 239 -5.86 -1.69 15.98
CA THR A 239 -6.31 -1.68 17.39
C THR A 239 -6.96 -0.33 17.68
N CYS A 240 -7.68 -0.20 18.80
CA CYS A 240 -8.33 1.04 19.19
C CYS A 240 -7.40 1.96 19.99
N SER A 241 -6.25 1.48 20.44
CA SER A 241 -5.27 2.26 21.19
C SER A 241 -3.87 1.65 21.07
N PRO A 242 -2.80 2.41 21.39
CA PRO A 242 -1.43 1.91 21.43
C PRO A 242 -1.12 1.05 22.64
N ASP A 243 -1.98 1.05 23.67
CA ASP A 243 -1.83 0.25 24.88
C ASP A 243 -2.26 -1.21 24.63
N ILE A 244 -1.37 -1.97 24.00
CA ILE A 244 -1.53 -3.37 23.61
C ILE A 244 -0.34 -4.18 24.11
N PRO A 245 -0.44 -5.52 24.24
CA PRO A 245 0.68 -6.36 24.67
C PRO A 245 1.90 -6.25 23.76
N ASP A 246 3.10 -6.12 24.35
CA ASP A 246 4.36 -5.97 23.62
C ASP A 246 4.60 -7.11 22.61
N VAL A 247 4.18 -8.33 22.92
CA VAL A 247 4.26 -9.48 22.01
C VAL A 247 3.59 -9.26 20.67
N MET A 248 2.59 -8.36 20.57
CA MET A 248 1.99 -8.00 19.30
C MET A 248 2.94 -7.16 18.45
N TYR A 249 3.66 -6.21 19.05
CA TYR A 249 4.66 -5.42 18.36
C TYR A 249 5.85 -6.29 17.92
N GLU A 250 6.29 -7.21 18.78
CA GLU A 250 7.35 -8.17 18.48
C GLU A 250 6.95 -9.02 17.26
N ARG A 251 5.76 -9.62 17.31
CA ARG A 251 5.27 -10.46 16.22
C ARG A 251 5.06 -9.69 14.92
N ALA A 252 4.56 -8.46 15.00
CA ALA A 252 4.43 -7.59 13.84
C ALA A 252 5.79 -7.24 13.23
N ALA A 253 6.80 -6.96 14.05
CA ALA A 253 8.16 -6.70 13.59
C ALA A 253 8.79 -7.93 12.91
N GLU A 254 8.68 -9.12 13.50
CA GLU A 254 9.17 -10.38 12.92
C GLU A 254 8.57 -10.68 11.56
N THR A 255 7.32 -10.30 11.35
CA THR A 255 6.55 -10.61 10.13
C THR A 255 6.39 -9.43 9.18
N ASN A 256 7.06 -8.30 9.48
CA ASN A 256 6.99 -7.05 8.70
C ASN A 256 5.55 -6.54 8.52
N LYS A 257 4.75 -6.59 9.59
CA LYS A 257 3.37 -6.08 9.58
C LYS A 257 3.27 -4.77 10.35
N TYR A 258 2.41 -3.90 9.87
CA TYR A 258 2.12 -2.64 10.53
C TYR A 258 0.86 -2.74 11.39
N ILE A 259 0.96 -2.30 12.63
CA ILE A 259 -0.19 -2.16 13.53
C ILE A 259 -0.59 -0.69 13.58
N ALA A 260 -1.78 -0.36 13.09
CA ALA A 260 -2.36 0.97 13.21
C ALA A 260 -3.04 1.08 14.59
N THR A 261 -2.42 1.80 15.51
CA THR A 261 -2.83 1.87 16.92
C THR A 261 -3.54 3.18 17.30
N ALA A 262 -3.65 4.13 16.37
CA ALA A 262 -4.31 5.39 16.65
C ALA A 262 -5.79 5.16 17.03
N PRO A 263 -6.34 5.82 18.06
CA PRO A 263 -7.76 5.75 18.36
C PRO A 263 -8.61 6.12 17.13
N PRO A 264 -9.76 5.47 16.88
CA PRO A 264 -10.60 5.84 15.75
C PRO A 264 -11.19 7.25 15.98
N VAL A 265 -11.20 8.04 14.90
CA VAL A 265 -11.69 9.43 14.94
C VAL A 265 -12.89 9.63 14.01
N LYS A 266 -13.80 10.54 14.40
CA LYS A 266 -15.02 10.86 13.63
C LYS A 266 -14.74 11.60 12.32
N GLN A 267 -13.53 12.14 12.16
CA GLN A 267 -13.14 12.88 10.97
C GLN A 267 -12.66 11.91 9.86
N GLY A 268 -13.48 11.74 8.82
CA GLY A 268 -13.24 10.78 7.76
C GLY A 268 -11.94 11.02 6.98
N ARG A 269 -11.55 12.29 6.78
CA ARG A 269 -10.28 12.62 6.08
C ARG A 269 -9.05 12.03 6.79
N ILE A 270 -9.14 11.84 8.10
CA ILE A 270 -8.06 11.29 8.92
C ILE A 270 -8.25 9.78 9.11
N GLU A 271 -9.45 9.35 9.50
CA GLU A 271 -9.68 7.93 9.80
C GLU A 271 -9.44 7.02 8.59
N LEU A 272 -9.91 7.43 7.39
CA LEU A 272 -9.90 6.54 6.23
C LEU A 272 -8.50 6.20 5.72
N ILE A 273 -7.46 6.98 6.05
CA ILE A 273 -6.08 6.66 5.66
C ILE A 273 -5.55 5.34 6.26
N HIS A 274 -6.16 4.87 7.34
CA HIS A 274 -5.78 3.60 7.96
C HIS A 274 -6.23 2.37 7.17
N TYR A 275 -7.14 2.52 6.19
CA TYR A 275 -7.79 1.41 5.45
C TYR A 275 -7.40 1.33 3.99
N ILE A 276 -6.45 2.14 3.56
CA ILE A 276 -6.04 2.29 2.16
C ILE A 276 -4.52 2.29 2.01
N LYS A 277 -4.09 2.14 0.76
CA LYS A 277 -2.70 2.32 0.31
C LYS A 277 -2.61 3.44 -0.70
N GLU A 278 -1.52 4.18 -0.67
CA GLU A 278 -1.23 5.24 -1.63
C GLU A 278 -0.47 4.68 -2.85
N GLN A 279 -0.83 5.13 -4.04
CA GLN A 279 -0.11 4.80 -5.26
C GLN A 279 0.02 6.03 -6.15
N SER A 280 1.24 6.27 -6.64
CA SER A 280 1.54 7.30 -7.63
C SER A 280 1.72 6.66 -9.00
N ILE A 281 1.19 7.27 -10.06
CA ILE A 281 1.33 6.82 -11.43
C ILE A 281 1.78 8.01 -12.26
N ALA A 282 2.92 7.89 -12.94
CA ALA A 282 3.41 8.89 -13.87
C ALA A 282 3.40 8.31 -15.29
N PHE A 283 2.75 9.01 -16.20
CA PHE A 283 2.61 8.62 -17.59
C PHE A 283 3.07 9.75 -18.49
N GLU A 284 4.09 9.50 -19.33
CA GLU A 284 4.49 10.41 -20.41
C GLU A 284 3.77 10.02 -21.70
N TYR A 285 2.92 10.91 -22.20
CA TYR A 285 2.12 10.70 -23.40
C TYR A 285 2.56 11.56 -24.59
N HIS A 286 3.65 12.31 -24.45
CA HIS A 286 4.30 12.98 -25.56
C HIS A 286 5.51 12.17 -26.05
N ARG A 287 5.77 12.21 -27.34
CA ARG A 287 7.00 11.63 -27.93
C ARG A 287 7.56 12.57 -28.97
N TYR A 288 8.86 12.82 -28.92
CA TYR A 288 9.60 13.60 -29.91
C TYR A 288 8.93 14.93 -30.29
N GLY A 289 8.31 15.60 -29.31
CA GLY A 289 7.56 16.84 -29.56
C GLY A 289 6.12 16.67 -30.08
N SER A 290 5.72 15.44 -30.41
CA SER A 290 4.30 15.15 -30.72
C SER A 290 3.56 14.84 -29.44
N ILE A 291 2.42 15.50 -29.24
CA ILE A 291 1.55 15.28 -28.10
C ILE A 291 0.31 14.55 -28.58
N SER A 292 0.08 13.37 -28.04
CA SER A 292 -1.17 12.66 -28.17
C SER A 292 -2.26 13.27 -27.28
N GLU A 293 -3.49 12.83 -27.43
CA GLU A 293 -4.59 13.27 -26.56
C GLU A 293 -4.28 12.94 -25.09
N VAL A 294 -4.74 13.81 -24.17
CA VAL A 294 -4.58 13.58 -22.73
C VAL A 294 -5.33 12.30 -22.35
N PRO A 295 -4.66 11.30 -21.76
CA PRO A 295 -5.34 10.09 -21.32
C PRO A 295 -6.40 10.40 -20.26
N PRO A 296 -7.54 9.71 -20.27
CA PRO A 296 -8.55 9.90 -19.22
C PRO A 296 -8.00 9.51 -17.84
N CYS A 297 -8.46 10.21 -16.81
CA CYS A 297 -8.12 9.94 -15.40
C CYS A 297 -8.92 8.76 -14.81
N GLU A 298 -9.16 7.69 -15.57
CA GLU A 298 -9.92 6.53 -15.10
C GLU A 298 -9.11 5.59 -14.21
#